data_ece101f9d61a71e87a60d0a160ce7e39
#
_entry.id   ece101f9d61a71e87a60d0a160ce7e39
#
_cell.length_a   1.000
_cell.length_b   1.000
_cell.length_c   1.000
_cell.angle_alpha   90.00
_cell.angle_beta   90.00
_cell.angle_gamma   90.00
#
_symmetry.space_group_name_H-M   'P 1'
#
loop_
_entity.id
_entity.type
_entity.pdbx_description
1 polymer ?
#
loop_
_entity_poly.entity_id
_entity_poly.type
_entity_poly.pdbx_seq_one_letter_code
_entity_poly.pdbx_strand_id
1 'polypeptide(L)'
;MKSAVTSGQISQLKAQVSAVEQVCPEQSRMNNSVLAHTTIAAMRHHPSFTAAKAGDPLAALSLVRDLARQERITRLAAQHPTAIVIPVLAVERTGVNMLPLAFAKFIGSVGRLRVETAILQINKTHHTDSTAMHRLLHRPEFSGNVMPGQAYIIVDDVITSGSTVQALRLFIESHGGQVAAFSALAGSFFFITGSSLEINLTQETIHAIETKFGITAFTALLRQTGIAQTPEELTNCQARYLLSFGSLDAIRNRIAPHHCQFSFQTPRQDPVGQLTLAFA
;
A
#
# COMPACT_ATOMS: atom_id res chain seq x y z
N MET A 1 20.85 -20.97 -15.56
CA MET A 1 20.47 -22.01 -14.58
C MET A 1 19.40 -21.42 -13.67
N LYS A 2 18.15 -21.91 -13.78
CA LYS A 2 17.01 -21.41 -13.00
C LYS A 2 16.97 -22.24 -11.71
N SER A 3 17.20 -21.60 -10.57
CA SER A 3 17.03 -22.22 -9.25
C SER A 3 15.54 -22.50 -9.02
N ALA A 4 15.15 -23.76 -8.97
CA ALA A 4 13.81 -24.16 -8.57
C ALA A 4 13.64 -23.91 -7.07
N VAL A 5 12.50 -23.34 -6.69
CA VAL A 5 12.12 -23.20 -5.27
C VAL A 5 11.98 -24.60 -4.70
N THR A 6 12.81 -24.96 -3.74
CA THR A 6 12.83 -26.29 -3.16
C THR A 6 11.73 -26.45 -2.10
N SER A 7 11.30 -27.70 -1.89
CA SER A 7 10.34 -28.06 -0.82
C SER A 7 10.78 -27.54 0.56
N GLY A 8 12.10 -27.43 0.78
CA GLY A 8 12.67 -26.83 1.99
C GLY A 8 12.37 -25.34 2.16
N GLN A 9 12.36 -24.58 1.07
CA GLN A 9 12.02 -23.16 1.10
C GLN A 9 10.54 -22.93 1.41
N ILE A 10 9.66 -23.80 0.93
CA ILE A 10 8.22 -23.78 1.25
C ILE A 10 8.01 -24.12 2.73
N SER A 11 8.73 -25.11 3.27
CA SER A 11 8.66 -25.44 4.70
C SER A 11 9.22 -24.34 5.58
N GLN A 12 10.27 -23.65 5.15
CA GLN A 12 10.86 -22.53 5.86
C GLN A 12 9.95 -21.30 5.86
N LEU A 13 9.24 -21.06 4.75
CA LEU A 13 8.22 -20.02 4.64
C LEU A 13 7.04 -20.30 5.59
N LYS A 14 6.53 -21.53 5.58
CA LYS A 14 5.47 -21.97 6.51
C LYS A 14 5.91 -21.85 7.98
N ALA A 15 7.16 -22.18 8.28
CA ALA A 15 7.72 -22.03 9.62
C ALA A 15 7.90 -20.57 10.04
N GLN A 16 8.31 -19.70 9.14
CA GLN A 16 8.44 -18.25 9.41
C GLN A 16 7.09 -17.60 9.64
N VAL A 17 6.07 -17.94 8.82
CA VAL A 17 4.70 -17.45 9.03
C VAL A 17 4.12 -17.97 10.34
N SER A 18 4.33 -19.24 10.65
CA SER A 18 3.88 -19.86 11.93
C SER A 18 4.63 -19.29 13.14
N ALA A 19 5.92 -18.95 13.01
CA ALA A 19 6.69 -18.34 14.10
C ALA A 19 6.23 -16.91 14.41
N VAL A 20 5.81 -16.15 13.40
CA VAL A 20 5.21 -14.81 13.58
C VAL A 20 3.85 -14.89 14.25
N GLU A 21 3.06 -15.95 13.99
CA GLU A 21 1.76 -16.17 14.64
C GLU A 21 1.87 -16.66 16.09
N GLN A 22 2.98 -17.29 16.49
CA GLN A 22 3.21 -17.75 17.86
C GLN A 22 3.64 -16.64 18.82
N VAL A 23 4.11 -15.49 18.28
CA VAL A 23 4.42 -14.30 19.09
C VAL A 23 3.15 -13.46 19.27
N CYS A 24 2.31 -13.87 20.20
CA CYS A 24 1.08 -13.19 20.62
C CYS A 24 0.02 -13.00 19.51
N PRO A 25 -1.04 -13.84 19.43
CA PRO A 25 -2.04 -13.83 18.36
C PRO A 25 -2.74 -12.48 18.17
N GLU A 26 -2.87 -11.67 19.22
CA GLU A 26 -3.45 -10.33 19.15
C GLU A 26 -2.53 -9.28 18.54
N GLN A 27 -1.23 -9.32 18.85
CA GLN A 27 -0.24 -8.41 18.27
C GLN A 27 0.02 -8.69 16.79
N SER A 28 0.06 -9.96 16.39
CA SER A 28 0.21 -10.34 14.97
C SER A 28 -0.97 -9.87 14.12
N ARG A 29 -2.20 -9.97 14.63
CA ARG A 29 -3.39 -9.46 13.94
C ARG A 29 -3.38 -7.94 13.82
N MET A 30 -2.90 -7.22 14.82
CA MET A 30 -2.85 -5.75 14.81
C MET A 30 -1.83 -5.20 13.80
N ASN A 31 -0.71 -5.88 13.60
CA ASN A 31 0.34 -5.46 12.66
C ASN A 31 -0.06 -5.66 11.18
N ASN A 32 -1.10 -6.44 10.90
CA ASN A 32 -1.54 -6.77 9.56
C ASN A 32 -2.79 -5.98 9.14
N SER A 33 -3.55 -5.46 10.08
CA SER A 33 -4.82 -4.78 9.80
C SER A 33 -4.69 -3.27 9.78
N VAL A 34 -5.48 -2.64 8.90
CA VAL A 34 -5.54 -1.18 8.78
C VAL A 34 -6.43 -0.59 9.87
N LEU A 35 -5.89 0.36 10.63
CA LEU A 35 -6.65 1.16 11.58
C LEU A 35 -7.35 2.32 10.84
N ALA A 36 -8.63 2.18 10.49
CA ALA A 36 -9.43 3.26 9.90
C ALA A 36 -10.17 4.07 10.96
N HIS A 37 -10.34 5.37 10.71
CA HIS A 37 -10.97 6.32 11.64
C HIS A 37 -12.42 6.65 11.28
N THR A 38 -12.74 6.67 9.98
CA THR A 38 -14.08 6.97 9.48
C THR A 38 -14.39 6.18 8.21
N THR A 39 -15.60 6.36 7.66
CA THR A 39 -15.98 5.79 6.36
C THR A 39 -15.57 6.72 5.22
N ILE A 40 -15.39 6.15 4.02
CA ILE A 40 -15.15 6.93 2.80
C ILE A 40 -16.32 7.89 2.53
N ALA A 41 -17.55 7.45 2.79
CA ALA A 41 -18.74 8.27 2.62
C ALA A 41 -18.70 9.49 3.55
N ALA A 42 -18.48 9.30 4.85
CA ALA A 42 -18.39 10.41 5.81
C ALA A 42 -17.28 11.41 5.45
N MET A 43 -16.12 10.91 5.01
CA MET A 43 -15.03 11.79 4.57
C MET A 43 -15.41 12.60 3.33
N ARG A 44 -16.05 11.99 2.32
CA ARG A 44 -16.46 12.68 1.09
C ARG A 44 -17.55 13.72 1.30
N HIS A 45 -18.42 13.53 2.28
CA HIS A 45 -19.47 14.50 2.65
C HIS A 45 -18.96 15.65 3.53
N HIS A 46 -17.71 15.59 3.99
CA HIS A 46 -17.15 16.67 4.79
C HIS A 46 -16.99 17.95 3.96
N PRO A 47 -17.42 19.15 4.46
CA PRO A 47 -17.39 20.40 3.68
C PRO A 47 -15.98 20.76 3.18
N SER A 48 -14.94 20.42 3.92
CA SER A 48 -13.55 20.70 3.55
C SER A 48 -12.95 19.68 2.59
N PHE A 49 -13.67 18.63 2.19
CA PHE A 49 -13.08 17.52 1.43
C PHE A 49 -12.49 17.95 0.08
N THR A 50 -13.26 18.69 -0.71
CA THR A 50 -12.83 19.12 -2.05
C THR A 50 -11.60 20.03 -1.98
N ALA A 51 -11.59 21.02 -1.09
CA ALA A 51 -10.46 21.92 -0.90
C ALA A 51 -9.22 21.18 -0.38
N ALA A 52 -9.38 20.26 0.57
CA ALA A 52 -8.30 19.44 1.11
C ALA A 52 -7.63 18.57 0.03
N LYS A 53 -8.44 17.95 -0.84
CA LYS A 53 -7.96 17.16 -2.00
C LYS A 53 -7.30 18.04 -3.06
N ALA A 54 -7.72 19.29 -3.22
CA ALA A 54 -7.11 20.27 -4.12
C ALA A 54 -5.81 20.90 -3.57
N GLY A 55 -5.37 20.51 -2.37
CA GLY A 55 -4.10 20.93 -1.80
C GLY A 55 -4.19 22.01 -0.71
N ASP A 56 -5.39 22.39 -0.25
CA ASP A 56 -5.55 23.32 0.86
C ASP A 56 -5.18 22.67 2.21
N PRO A 57 -4.10 23.12 2.88
CA PRO A 57 -3.64 22.52 4.11
C PRO A 57 -4.57 22.82 5.31
N LEU A 58 -5.26 23.96 5.33
CA LEU A 58 -6.19 24.30 6.40
C LEU A 58 -7.46 23.46 6.32
N ALA A 59 -7.98 23.28 5.11
CA ALA A 59 -9.11 22.39 4.85
C ALA A 59 -8.78 20.94 5.21
N ALA A 60 -7.56 20.46 4.86
CA ALA A 60 -7.09 19.13 5.22
C ALA A 60 -6.99 18.96 6.75
N LEU A 61 -6.44 19.94 7.45
CA LEU A 61 -6.34 19.91 8.90
C LEU A 61 -7.71 19.93 9.60
N SER A 62 -8.64 20.75 9.12
CA SER A 62 -10.02 20.79 9.64
C SER A 62 -10.68 19.43 9.51
N LEU A 63 -10.65 18.84 8.30
CA LEU A 63 -11.23 17.53 8.04
C LEU A 63 -10.61 16.43 8.91
N VAL A 64 -9.30 16.44 9.08
CA VAL A 64 -8.60 15.44 9.91
C VAL A 64 -9.00 15.59 11.38
N ARG A 65 -9.09 16.81 11.91
CA ARG A 65 -9.50 17.06 13.31
C ARG A 65 -10.91 16.55 13.60
N ASP A 66 -11.82 16.70 12.66
CA ASP A 66 -13.21 16.32 12.83
C ASP A 66 -13.43 14.80 12.70
N LEU A 67 -12.62 14.12 11.88
CA LEU A 67 -12.83 12.71 11.56
C LEU A 67 -11.86 11.73 12.24
N ALA A 68 -10.65 12.18 12.58
CA ALA A 68 -9.67 11.33 13.21
C ALA A 68 -9.99 11.06 14.69
N ARG A 69 -9.99 9.80 15.08
CA ARG A 69 -10.30 9.37 16.45
C ARG A 69 -9.05 9.39 17.31
N GLN A 70 -8.92 10.38 18.18
CA GLN A 70 -7.73 10.57 19.03
C GLN A 70 -7.41 9.36 19.91
N GLU A 71 -8.42 8.71 20.47
CA GLU A 71 -8.25 7.50 21.30
C GLU A 71 -7.55 6.37 20.55
N ARG A 72 -7.89 6.20 19.24
CA ARG A 72 -7.23 5.20 18.38
C ARG A 72 -5.78 5.57 18.11
N ILE A 73 -5.51 6.86 17.90
CA ILE A 73 -4.14 7.37 17.68
C ILE A 73 -3.31 7.18 18.95
N THR A 74 -3.84 7.53 20.13
CA THR A 74 -3.13 7.37 21.40
C THR A 74 -2.79 5.89 21.65
N ARG A 75 -3.71 4.98 21.36
CA ARG A 75 -3.47 3.54 21.48
C ARG A 75 -2.40 3.06 20.50
N LEU A 76 -2.47 3.48 19.23
CA LEU A 76 -1.49 3.16 18.20
C LEU A 76 -0.09 3.64 18.61
N ALA A 77 0.02 4.87 19.08
CA ALA A 77 1.28 5.45 19.52
C ALA A 77 1.86 4.74 20.77
N ALA A 78 0.99 4.36 21.73
CA ALA A 78 1.41 3.60 22.90
C ALA A 78 1.96 2.21 22.56
N GLN A 79 1.45 1.58 21.50
CA GLN A 79 1.94 0.29 21.00
C GLN A 79 3.25 0.39 20.22
N HIS A 80 3.50 1.56 19.60
CA HIS A 80 4.67 1.80 18.76
C HIS A 80 5.37 3.12 19.12
N PRO A 81 5.88 3.27 20.35
CA PRO A 81 6.34 4.57 20.88
C PRO A 81 7.58 5.14 20.20
N THR A 82 8.33 4.31 19.48
CA THR A 82 9.54 4.71 18.74
C THR A 82 9.36 4.74 17.23
N ALA A 83 8.14 4.45 16.75
CA ALA A 83 7.88 4.40 15.33
C ALA A 83 7.86 5.80 14.69
N ILE A 84 8.27 5.86 13.42
CA ILE A 84 8.17 7.05 12.60
C ILE A 84 6.89 6.95 11.75
N VAL A 85 6.10 7.99 11.74
CA VAL A 85 4.88 8.08 10.91
C VAL A 85 5.27 8.53 9.51
N ILE A 86 4.90 7.74 8.50
CA ILE A 86 5.13 8.06 7.08
C ILE A 86 3.80 8.20 6.35
N PRO A 87 3.47 9.40 5.81
CA PRO A 87 2.34 9.57 4.91
C PRO A 87 2.63 9.01 3.52
N VAL A 88 1.62 8.46 2.86
CA VAL A 88 1.64 8.22 1.41
C VAL A 88 1.56 9.58 0.70
N LEU A 89 2.68 10.02 0.14
CA LEU A 89 2.76 11.30 -0.56
C LEU A 89 2.95 11.06 -2.06
N ALA A 90 2.00 11.56 -2.85
CA ALA A 90 2.04 11.55 -4.31
C ALA A 90 1.80 12.94 -4.89
N VAL A 91 2.50 13.29 -5.96
CA VAL A 91 2.23 14.50 -6.74
C VAL A 91 1.16 14.15 -7.79
N GLU A 92 -0.06 14.66 -7.58
CA GLU A 92 -1.19 14.46 -8.49
C GLU A 92 -1.27 15.59 -9.54
N ARG A 93 -2.08 15.39 -10.60
CA ARG A 93 -2.29 16.43 -11.64
C ARG A 93 -2.89 17.73 -11.10
N THR A 94 -3.68 17.64 -10.06
CA THR A 94 -4.39 18.76 -9.42
C THR A 94 -3.62 19.43 -8.29
N GLY A 95 -2.41 18.96 -8.00
CA GLY A 95 -1.57 19.42 -6.89
C GLY A 95 -1.17 18.25 -5.98
N VAL A 96 -0.77 18.57 -4.76
CA VAL A 96 -0.44 17.56 -3.74
C VAL A 96 -1.67 17.35 -2.86
N ASN A 97 -2.18 16.12 -2.80
CA ASN A 97 -3.21 15.76 -1.84
C ASN A 97 -2.69 15.95 -0.41
N MET A 98 -3.21 16.95 0.31
CA MET A 98 -2.72 17.30 1.64
C MET A 98 -3.28 16.43 2.77
N LEU A 99 -4.27 15.58 2.49
CA LEU A 99 -4.91 14.75 3.53
C LEU A 99 -3.96 13.77 4.20
N PRO A 100 -3.14 12.96 3.48
CA PRO A 100 -2.19 12.04 4.11
C PRO A 100 -1.18 12.78 4.98
N LEU A 101 -0.68 13.94 4.53
CA LEU A 101 0.27 14.76 5.27
C LEU A 101 -0.35 15.36 6.54
N ALA A 102 -1.55 15.94 6.43
CA ALA A 102 -2.27 16.50 7.57
C ALA A 102 -2.57 15.41 8.61
N PHE A 103 -2.97 14.23 8.15
CA PHE A 103 -3.26 13.09 9.02
C PHE A 103 -1.99 12.57 9.72
N ALA A 104 -0.86 12.44 9.00
CA ALA A 104 0.41 12.06 9.60
C ALA A 104 0.87 13.05 10.68
N LYS A 105 0.78 14.36 10.39
CA LYS A 105 1.11 15.42 11.38
C LYS A 105 0.19 15.38 12.58
N PHE A 106 -1.10 15.11 12.39
CA PHE A 106 -2.05 14.97 13.49
C PHE A 106 -1.72 13.75 14.36
N ILE A 107 -1.42 12.58 13.76
CA ILE A 107 -0.94 11.40 14.49
C ILE A 107 0.35 11.72 15.26
N GLY A 108 1.32 12.37 14.60
CA GLY A 108 2.57 12.78 15.22
C GLY A 108 2.38 13.69 16.43
N SER A 109 1.46 14.65 16.32
CA SER A 109 1.13 15.59 17.42
C SER A 109 0.44 14.88 18.59
N VAL A 110 -0.62 14.11 18.33
CA VAL A 110 -1.40 13.40 19.37
C VAL A 110 -0.58 12.29 20.00
N GLY A 111 0.14 11.51 19.18
CA GLY A 111 0.94 10.35 19.61
C GLY A 111 2.34 10.69 20.10
N ARG A 112 2.80 11.94 19.94
CA ARG A 112 4.19 12.39 20.17
C ARG A 112 5.20 11.56 19.37
N LEU A 113 4.85 11.23 18.12
CA LEU A 113 5.68 10.47 17.21
C LEU A 113 6.35 11.38 16.19
N ARG A 114 7.56 11.00 15.75
CA ARG A 114 8.23 11.66 14.64
C ARG A 114 7.46 11.41 13.34
N VAL A 115 7.40 12.42 12.46
CA VAL A 115 6.83 12.31 11.11
C VAL A 115 7.94 12.48 10.10
N GLU A 116 8.05 11.57 9.14
CA GLU A 116 8.98 11.63 8.02
C GLU A 116 8.21 11.90 6.72
N THR A 117 8.69 12.82 5.90
CA THR A 117 8.00 13.24 4.67
C THR A 117 8.87 13.19 3.42
N ALA A 118 10.11 12.70 3.54
CA ALA A 118 11.05 12.63 2.44
C ALA A 118 10.89 11.38 1.55
N ILE A 119 9.98 10.46 1.91
CA ILE A 119 9.65 9.32 1.06
C ILE A 119 8.44 9.70 0.20
N LEU A 120 8.65 9.72 -1.12
CA LEU A 120 7.68 10.20 -2.10
C LEU A 120 7.39 9.13 -3.15
N GLN A 121 6.14 9.08 -3.60
CA GLN A 121 5.77 8.31 -4.79
C GLN A 121 6.31 9.03 -6.03
N ILE A 122 7.10 8.33 -6.86
CA ILE A 122 7.79 8.90 -8.01
C ILE A 122 7.11 8.63 -9.35
N ASN A 123 6.24 7.62 -9.43
CA ASN A 123 5.48 7.33 -10.63
C ASN A 123 4.02 7.78 -10.51
N LYS A 124 3.44 8.17 -11.65
CA LYS A 124 2.02 8.54 -11.71
C LYS A 124 1.18 7.29 -11.96
N THR A 125 0.59 6.75 -10.91
CA THR A 125 -0.41 5.70 -11.05
C THR A 125 -1.79 6.37 -11.12
N HIS A 126 -2.42 6.30 -12.30
CA HIS A 126 -3.79 6.80 -12.48
C HIS A 126 -4.77 5.85 -11.80
N HIS A 127 -5.13 6.10 -10.56
CA HIS A 127 -6.07 5.25 -9.80
C HIS A 127 -7.55 5.65 -10.01
N THR A 128 -7.81 6.85 -10.49
CA THR A 128 -9.18 7.31 -10.79
C THR A 128 -9.68 6.56 -12.02
N ASP A 129 -10.80 5.87 -11.90
CA ASP A 129 -11.46 5.06 -12.96
C ASP A 129 -10.65 3.85 -13.48
N SER A 130 -9.54 3.48 -12.85
CA SER A 130 -8.77 2.31 -13.27
C SER A 130 -9.37 0.99 -12.74
N THR A 131 -9.34 -0.05 -13.59
CA THR A 131 -9.80 -1.40 -13.20
C THR A 131 -8.90 -2.01 -12.12
N ALA A 132 -9.41 -3.01 -11.39
CA ALA A 132 -8.62 -3.74 -10.39
C ALA A 132 -7.36 -4.37 -11.02
N MET A 133 -7.46 -4.88 -12.26
CA MET A 133 -6.32 -5.44 -12.99
C MET A 133 -5.29 -4.37 -13.34
N HIS A 134 -5.72 -3.20 -13.80
CA HIS A 134 -4.80 -2.09 -14.09
C HIS A 134 -4.00 -1.68 -12.85
N ARG A 135 -4.66 -1.54 -11.68
CA ARG A 135 -3.98 -1.22 -10.41
C ARG A 135 -3.02 -2.31 -9.94
N LEU A 136 -3.28 -3.56 -10.31
CA LEU A 136 -2.41 -4.69 -9.99
C LEU A 136 -1.11 -4.65 -10.80
N LEU A 137 -1.21 -4.27 -12.09
CA LEU A 137 -0.08 -4.20 -13.02
C LEU A 137 0.76 -2.92 -12.86
N HIS A 138 0.14 -1.81 -12.43
CA HIS A 138 0.80 -0.52 -12.29
C HIS A 138 0.95 -0.17 -10.81
N ARG A 139 2.00 -0.69 -10.20
CA ARG A 139 2.29 -0.44 -8.78
C ARG A 139 2.91 0.94 -8.58
N PRO A 140 2.58 1.61 -7.46
CA PRO A 140 3.32 2.79 -7.03
C PRO A 140 4.79 2.45 -6.77
N GLU A 141 5.67 3.35 -7.19
CA GLU A 141 7.10 3.32 -6.89
C GLU A 141 7.44 4.47 -5.97
N PHE A 142 8.34 4.22 -5.03
CA PHE A 142 8.73 5.20 -4.03
C PHE A 142 10.22 5.48 -4.09
N SER A 143 10.61 6.68 -3.64
CA SER A 143 12.00 7.10 -3.46
C SER A 143 12.12 7.91 -2.18
N GLY A 144 13.26 7.80 -1.52
CA GLY A 144 13.57 8.51 -0.29
C GLY A 144 14.50 7.68 0.62
N ASN A 145 14.83 8.24 1.77
CA ASN A 145 15.73 7.59 2.71
C ASN A 145 14.95 6.81 3.76
N VAL A 146 15.28 5.54 3.92
CA VAL A 146 14.78 4.65 4.97
C VAL A 146 15.92 4.43 5.97
N MET A 147 15.61 4.51 7.26
CA MET A 147 16.57 4.21 8.34
C MET A 147 16.49 2.70 8.63
N PRO A 148 17.59 1.94 8.42
CA PRO A 148 17.59 0.51 8.72
C PRO A 148 17.30 0.23 10.20
N GLY A 149 16.51 -0.81 10.47
CA GLY A 149 16.08 -1.21 11.82
C GLY A 149 15.01 -0.31 12.45
N GLN A 150 14.64 0.80 11.81
CA GLN A 150 13.61 1.70 12.31
C GLN A 150 12.22 1.15 12.04
N ALA A 151 11.32 1.26 13.03
CA ALA A 151 9.90 0.95 12.88
C ALA A 151 9.13 2.13 12.28
N TYR A 152 8.19 1.83 11.38
CA TYR A 152 7.38 2.81 10.66
C TYR A 152 5.88 2.52 10.78
N ILE A 153 5.09 3.58 10.87
CA ILE A 153 3.62 3.56 10.74
C ILE A 153 3.28 4.22 9.42
N ILE A 154 2.75 3.46 8.46
CA ILE A 154 2.30 4.00 7.18
C ILE A 154 0.90 4.58 7.33
N VAL A 155 0.70 5.81 6.84
CA VAL A 155 -0.61 6.47 6.90
C VAL A 155 -1.05 6.98 5.53
N ASP A 156 -2.37 6.85 5.27
CA ASP A 156 -2.98 7.32 4.03
C ASP A 156 -4.33 7.98 4.32
N ASP A 157 -4.88 8.74 3.38
CA ASP A 157 -6.21 9.31 3.52
C ASP A 157 -7.30 8.25 3.30
N VAL A 158 -7.17 7.41 2.28
CA VAL A 158 -8.12 6.34 1.94
C VAL A 158 -7.41 5.06 1.58
N ILE A 159 -7.69 4.00 2.31
CA ILE A 159 -7.25 2.66 1.94
C ILE A 159 -8.45 1.83 1.47
N THR A 160 -8.34 1.26 0.26
CA THR A 160 -9.32 0.35 -0.35
C THR A 160 -8.76 -1.06 -0.51
N SER A 161 -7.96 -1.31 -1.52
CA SER A 161 -7.27 -2.60 -1.74
C SER A 161 -5.93 -2.72 -1.02
N GLY A 162 -5.40 -1.59 -0.52
CA GLY A 162 -4.11 -1.53 0.16
C GLY A 162 -2.88 -1.56 -0.76
N SER A 163 -3.06 -1.52 -2.09
CA SER A 163 -1.92 -1.66 -3.02
C SER A 163 -0.85 -0.59 -2.85
N THR A 164 -1.23 0.66 -2.57
CA THR A 164 -0.28 1.76 -2.38
C THR A 164 0.52 1.61 -1.09
N VAL A 165 -0.17 1.30 0.02
CA VAL A 165 0.50 1.09 1.31
C VAL A 165 1.38 -0.17 1.31
N GLN A 166 0.99 -1.20 0.55
CA GLN A 166 1.80 -2.39 0.34
C GLN A 166 3.08 -2.08 -0.45
N ALA A 167 2.98 -1.27 -1.51
CA ALA A 167 4.15 -0.86 -2.28
C ALA A 167 5.12 -0.02 -1.42
N LEU A 168 4.61 0.91 -0.60
CA LEU A 168 5.43 1.68 0.34
C LEU A 168 6.04 0.78 1.42
N ARG A 169 5.30 -0.21 1.92
CA ARG A 169 5.83 -1.21 2.85
C ARG A 169 7.01 -1.96 2.24
N LEU A 170 6.84 -2.52 1.04
CA LEU A 170 7.90 -3.26 0.35
C LEU A 170 9.14 -2.39 0.11
N PHE A 171 8.93 -1.10 -0.23
CA PHE A 171 10.02 -0.15 -0.35
C PHE A 171 10.76 0.03 0.98
N ILE A 172 10.06 0.26 2.08
CA ILE A 172 10.67 0.44 3.42
C ILE A 172 11.43 -0.83 3.84
N GLU A 173 10.82 -2.00 3.70
CA GLU A 173 11.41 -3.28 4.12
C GLU A 173 12.61 -3.68 3.25
N SER A 174 12.60 -3.39 1.94
CA SER A 174 13.74 -3.63 1.06
C SER A 174 14.96 -2.75 1.38
N HIS A 175 14.73 -1.63 2.08
CA HIS A 175 15.81 -0.74 2.56
C HIS A 175 16.15 -0.95 4.05
N GLY A 176 15.70 -2.07 4.63
CA GLY A 176 16.04 -2.48 5.99
C GLY A 176 15.20 -1.87 7.10
N GLY A 177 14.16 -1.08 6.79
CA GLY A 177 13.17 -0.62 7.76
C GLY A 177 12.15 -1.71 8.10
N GLN A 178 11.29 -1.45 9.07
CA GLN A 178 10.24 -2.36 9.52
C GLN A 178 8.90 -1.64 9.55
N VAL A 179 7.85 -2.18 8.93
CA VAL A 179 6.50 -1.60 9.02
C VAL A 179 5.75 -2.22 10.19
N ALA A 180 5.49 -1.40 11.21
CA ALA A 180 4.86 -1.82 12.45
C ALA A 180 3.33 -1.74 12.40
N ALA A 181 2.75 -0.79 11.65
CA ALA A 181 1.30 -0.62 11.55
C ALA A 181 0.89 0.18 10.31
N PHE A 182 -0.41 0.10 10.00
CA PHE A 182 -1.07 0.89 8.96
C PHE A 182 -2.23 1.67 9.57
N SER A 183 -2.39 2.94 9.17
CA SER A 183 -3.54 3.73 9.55
C SER A 183 -4.11 4.50 8.35
N ALA A 184 -5.43 4.57 8.24
CA ALA A 184 -6.12 5.34 7.21
C ALA A 184 -7.12 6.29 7.85
N LEU A 185 -7.22 7.53 7.34
CA LEU A 185 -8.27 8.42 7.80
C LEU A 185 -9.63 7.81 7.48
N ALA A 186 -9.82 7.29 6.25
CA ALA A 186 -11.05 6.63 5.86
C ALA A 186 -10.79 5.23 5.25
N GLY A 187 -11.73 4.33 5.48
CA GLY A 187 -11.78 2.99 4.90
C GLY A 187 -13.19 2.61 4.46
N SER A 188 -13.35 1.43 3.88
CA SER A 188 -14.68 0.88 3.60
C SER A 188 -15.44 0.67 4.92
N PHE A 189 -16.79 0.57 4.83
CA PHE A 189 -17.65 0.38 6.00
C PHE A 189 -17.22 -0.79 6.89
N PHE A 190 -16.70 -1.86 6.29
CA PHE A 190 -16.23 -3.05 7.01
C PHE A 190 -15.09 -2.76 8.00
N PHE A 191 -14.23 -1.77 7.74
CA PHE A 191 -13.12 -1.42 8.63
C PHE A 191 -13.57 -0.79 9.94
N ILE A 192 -14.78 -0.25 9.98
CA ILE A 192 -15.33 0.45 11.16
C ILE A 192 -16.16 -0.48 12.03
N THR A 193 -16.80 -1.49 11.42
CA THR A 193 -17.68 -2.44 12.13
C THR A 193 -16.95 -3.65 12.75
N GLY A 194 -15.62 -3.67 12.70
CA GLY A 194 -14.80 -4.74 13.28
C GLY A 194 -14.19 -5.72 12.29
N SER A 195 -14.51 -5.60 11.00
CA SER A 195 -13.76 -6.29 9.95
C SER A 195 -12.59 -5.42 9.54
N SER A 196 -11.38 -5.87 9.81
CA SER A 196 -10.15 -5.17 9.40
C SER A 196 -9.80 -5.49 7.96
N LEU A 197 -9.22 -4.53 7.23
CA LEU A 197 -8.54 -4.83 5.99
C LEU A 197 -7.19 -5.47 6.34
N GLU A 198 -7.06 -6.74 6.01
CA GLU A 198 -5.78 -7.43 6.11
C GLU A 198 -4.91 -7.06 4.91
N ILE A 199 -3.77 -6.40 5.17
CA ILE A 199 -2.83 -6.06 4.09
C ILE A 199 -2.10 -7.31 3.64
N ASN A 200 -1.52 -8.08 4.57
CA ASN A 200 -0.82 -9.30 4.23
C ASN A 200 -1.79 -10.45 3.93
N LEU A 201 -1.31 -11.44 3.22
CA LEU A 201 -2.07 -12.66 2.97
C LEU A 201 -2.47 -13.34 4.29
N THR A 202 -3.74 -13.69 4.39
CA THR A 202 -4.20 -14.54 5.49
C THR A 202 -3.90 -16.01 5.19
N GLN A 203 -3.83 -16.86 6.23
CA GLN A 203 -3.66 -18.31 6.06
C GLN A 203 -4.77 -18.92 5.21
N GLU A 204 -6.00 -18.42 5.35
CA GLU A 204 -7.13 -18.83 4.52
C GLU A 204 -6.87 -18.55 3.04
N THR A 205 -6.35 -17.35 2.72
CA THR A 205 -6.04 -16.96 1.33
C THR A 205 -4.89 -17.78 0.77
N ILE A 206 -3.84 -18.04 1.56
CA ILE A 206 -2.70 -18.89 1.17
C ILE A 206 -3.19 -20.32 0.88
N HIS A 207 -4.02 -20.88 1.75
CA HIS A 207 -4.61 -22.20 1.55
C HIS A 207 -5.50 -22.27 0.31
N ALA A 208 -6.28 -21.22 0.05
CA ALA A 208 -7.12 -21.12 -1.16
C ALA A 208 -6.26 -21.06 -2.44
N ILE A 209 -5.12 -20.33 -2.43
CA ILE A 209 -4.18 -20.29 -3.55
C ILE A 209 -3.59 -21.68 -3.80
N GLU A 210 -3.13 -22.34 -2.74
CA GLU A 210 -2.55 -23.69 -2.85
C GLU A 210 -3.56 -24.68 -3.42
N THR A 211 -4.77 -24.70 -2.88
CA THR A 211 -5.83 -25.61 -3.30
C THR A 211 -6.27 -25.39 -4.74
N LYS A 212 -6.40 -24.11 -5.15
CA LYS A 212 -6.95 -23.78 -6.47
C LYS A 212 -5.94 -23.81 -7.60
N PHE A 213 -4.75 -23.30 -7.35
CA PHE A 213 -3.76 -23.05 -8.38
C PHE A 213 -2.42 -23.78 -8.15
N GLY A 214 -2.14 -24.19 -6.90
CA GLY A 214 -0.81 -24.58 -6.45
C GLY A 214 0.13 -23.37 -6.32
N ILE A 215 0.80 -23.23 -5.17
CA ILE A 215 1.62 -22.04 -4.87
C ILE A 215 2.74 -21.83 -5.89
N THR A 216 3.36 -22.91 -6.37
CA THR A 216 4.44 -22.85 -7.36
C THR A 216 3.95 -22.31 -8.71
N ALA A 217 2.81 -22.81 -9.20
CA ALA A 217 2.24 -22.39 -10.48
C ALA A 217 1.72 -20.95 -10.40
N PHE A 218 1.12 -20.56 -9.27
CA PHE A 218 0.68 -19.20 -9.02
C PHE A 218 1.85 -18.22 -8.96
N THR A 219 2.93 -18.57 -8.26
CA THR A 219 4.16 -17.76 -8.20
C THR A 219 4.79 -17.60 -9.60
N ALA A 220 4.82 -18.67 -10.39
CA ALA A 220 5.31 -18.59 -11.76
C ALA A 220 4.47 -17.65 -12.63
N LEU A 221 3.15 -17.67 -12.49
CA LEU A 221 2.25 -16.72 -13.15
C LEU A 221 2.57 -15.27 -12.75
N LEU A 222 2.67 -14.98 -11.45
CA LEU A 222 2.95 -13.63 -10.95
C LEU A 222 4.24 -13.05 -11.56
N ARG A 223 5.30 -13.88 -11.60
CA ARG A 223 6.59 -13.49 -12.21
C ARG A 223 6.51 -13.29 -13.72
N GLN A 224 5.84 -14.20 -14.42
CA GLN A 224 5.68 -14.13 -15.88
C GLN A 224 4.90 -12.89 -16.32
N THR A 225 3.94 -12.45 -15.50
CA THR A 225 3.07 -11.30 -15.78
C THR A 225 3.59 -10.00 -15.19
N GLY A 226 4.70 -10.01 -14.45
CA GLY A 226 5.26 -8.84 -13.79
C GLY A 226 4.42 -8.31 -12.63
N ILE A 227 3.40 -9.05 -12.20
CA ILE A 227 2.53 -8.63 -11.08
C ILE A 227 3.31 -8.62 -9.77
N ALA A 228 4.08 -9.68 -9.48
CA ALA A 228 4.85 -9.82 -8.26
C ALA A 228 5.97 -10.86 -8.42
N GLN A 229 6.98 -10.81 -7.55
CA GLN A 229 8.00 -11.87 -7.50
C GLN A 229 7.53 -13.04 -6.64
N THR A 230 6.76 -12.76 -5.59
CA THR A 230 6.19 -13.75 -4.68
C THR A 230 4.75 -13.39 -4.32
N PRO A 231 3.93 -14.36 -3.86
CA PRO A 231 2.57 -14.08 -3.40
C PRO A 231 2.49 -13.07 -2.25
N GLU A 232 3.50 -13.03 -1.36
CA GLU A 232 3.55 -12.16 -0.19
C GLU A 232 3.68 -10.67 -0.55
N GLU A 233 4.07 -10.36 -1.78
CA GLU A 233 4.05 -8.99 -2.30
C GLU A 233 2.64 -8.50 -2.66
N LEU A 234 1.66 -9.40 -2.73
CA LEU A 234 0.26 -9.04 -2.92
C LEU A 234 -0.39 -8.65 -1.60
N THR A 235 -1.35 -7.74 -1.66
CA THR A 235 -2.29 -7.61 -0.54
C THR A 235 -3.27 -8.78 -0.53
N ASN A 236 -3.88 -9.05 0.62
CA ASN A 236 -4.92 -10.07 0.73
C ASN A 236 -6.09 -9.80 -0.24
N CYS A 237 -6.46 -8.54 -0.43
CA CYS A 237 -7.48 -8.12 -1.39
C CYS A 237 -7.07 -8.42 -2.84
N GLN A 238 -5.82 -8.17 -3.22
CA GLN A 238 -5.29 -8.48 -4.56
C GLN A 238 -5.25 -9.99 -4.82
N ALA A 239 -4.79 -10.77 -3.86
CA ALA A 239 -4.76 -12.22 -3.97
C ALA A 239 -6.18 -12.81 -4.11
N ARG A 240 -7.14 -12.34 -3.32
CA ARG A 240 -8.54 -12.75 -3.42
C ARG A 240 -9.17 -12.34 -4.75
N TYR A 241 -8.80 -11.19 -5.30
CA TYR A 241 -9.21 -10.80 -6.65
C TYR A 241 -8.67 -11.80 -7.70
N LEU A 242 -7.40 -12.19 -7.63
CA LEU A 242 -6.84 -13.20 -8.53
C LEU A 242 -7.49 -14.59 -8.32
N LEU A 243 -7.83 -14.94 -7.09
CA LEU A 243 -8.59 -16.16 -6.78
C LEU A 243 -10.01 -16.17 -7.37
N SER A 244 -10.59 -15.02 -7.69
CA SER A 244 -11.93 -14.97 -8.33
C SER A 244 -11.94 -15.49 -9.76
N PHE A 245 -10.78 -15.60 -10.43
CA PHE A 245 -10.68 -16.17 -11.76
C PHE A 245 -10.75 -17.71 -11.74
N GLY A 246 -11.34 -18.33 -12.77
CA GLY A 246 -11.53 -19.76 -12.83
C GLY A 246 -10.24 -20.58 -12.99
N SER A 247 -9.19 -20.00 -13.63
CA SER A 247 -7.90 -20.65 -13.87
C SER A 247 -6.77 -19.64 -14.02
N LEU A 248 -5.52 -20.11 -14.00
CA LEU A 248 -4.33 -19.29 -14.29
C LEU A 248 -4.37 -18.73 -15.72
N ASP A 249 -4.91 -19.47 -16.69
CA ASP A 249 -5.05 -19.00 -18.07
C ASP A 249 -6.10 -17.89 -18.18
N ALA A 250 -7.18 -17.94 -17.41
CA ALA A 250 -8.14 -16.84 -17.34
C ALA A 250 -7.49 -15.55 -16.82
N ILE A 251 -6.55 -15.66 -15.87
CA ILE A 251 -5.77 -14.50 -15.40
C ILE A 251 -4.85 -13.99 -16.53
N ARG A 252 -4.11 -14.87 -17.22
CA ARG A 252 -3.24 -14.51 -18.36
C ARG A 252 -4.02 -13.77 -19.46
N ASN A 253 -5.17 -14.32 -19.84
CA ASN A 253 -6.04 -13.72 -20.86
C ASN A 253 -6.59 -12.36 -20.44
N ARG A 254 -6.83 -12.15 -19.17
CA ARG A 254 -7.27 -10.84 -18.64
C ARG A 254 -6.16 -9.79 -18.66
N ILE A 255 -4.90 -10.22 -18.53
CA ILE A 255 -3.72 -9.34 -18.53
C ILE A 255 -3.27 -9.00 -19.96
N ALA A 256 -3.38 -9.94 -20.90
CA ALA A 256 -2.87 -9.80 -22.27
C ALA A 256 -3.22 -8.45 -22.95
N PRO A 257 -4.45 -7.91 -22.87
CA PRO A 257 -4.78 -6.61 -23.46
C PRO A 257 -4.00 -5.45 -22.87
N HIS A 258 -3.57 -5.54 -21.61
CA HIS A 258 -2.81 -4.50 -20.93
C HIS A 258 -1.34 -4.47 -21.37
N HIS A 259 -0.77 -5.61 -21.79
CA HIS A 259 0.59 -5.67 -22.32
C HIS A 259 0.71 -5.16 -23.76
N CYS A 260 -0.33 -5.30 -24.59
CA CYS A 260 -0.31 -4.82 -25.96
C CYS A 260 -0.25 -3.28 -26.06
N GLN A 261 -0.68 -2.54 -25.06
CA GLN A 261 -0.63 -1.08 -25.05
C GLN A 261 0.79 -0.51 -24.86
N PHE A 262 1.74 -1.29 -24.38
CA PHE A 262 3.12 -0.85 -24.15
C PHE A 262 4.09 -1.07 -25.34
N SER A 263 3.71 -1.86 -26.35
CA SER A 263 4.58 -2.20 -27.48
C SER A 263 4.66 -1.11 -28.56
N PHE A 264 3.90 -0.02 -28.46
CA PHE A 264 3.82 1.03 -29.48
C PHE A 264 4.28 2.42 -29.07
N GLN A 265 4.92 2.59 -27.91
CA GLN A 265 5.62 3.83 -27.64
C GLN A 265 7.11 3.69 -28.02
N THR A 266 7.40 3.78 -29.32
CA THR A 266 8.73 4.16 -29.78
C THR A 266 9.10 5.50 -29.13
N PRO A 267 10.31 5.65 -28.57
CA PRO A 267 10.77 6.94 -28.07
C PRO A 267 10.73 7.94 -29.24
N ARG A 268 9.92 8.99 -29.15
CA ARG A 268 10.08 10.14 -30.01
C ARG A 268 11.48 10.69 -29.72
N GLN A 269 12.37 10.60 -30.68
CA GLN A 269 13.59 11.37 -30.69
C GLN A 269 13.20 12.84 -30.77
N ASP A 270 13.27 13.54 -29.64
CA ASP A 270 13.23 15.00 -29.64
C ASP A 270 14.53 15.50 -30.23
N PRO A 271 14.49 16.40 -31.19
CA PRO A 271 15.71 17.04 -31.72
C PRO A 271 16.33 17.88 -30.60
N VAL A 272 17.61 17.73 -30.45
CA VAL A 272 18.51 18.41 -29.54
C VAL A 272 18.18 19.91 -29.44
N GLY A 273 17.60 20.34 -28.31
CA GLY A 273 17.45 21.73 -27.94
C GLY A 273 18.19 22.01 -26.63
N GLN A 274 19.24 22.79 -26.72
CA GLN A 274 20.06 23.26 -25.60
C GLN A 274 19.17 24.01 -24.60
N LEU A 275 19.14 23.51 -23.34
CA LEU A 275 18.61 24.25 -22.18
C LEU A 275 19.74 25.12 -21.62
N THR A 276 19.69 26.43 -21.93
CA THR A 276 20.49 27.45 -21.25
C THR A 276 19.78 27.77 -19.92
N LEU A 277 20.41 27.43 -18.79
CA LEU A 277 20.02 27.87 -17.47
C LEU A 277 20.37 29.35 -17.31
N ALA A 278 19.37 30.22 -17.27
CA ALA A 278 19.54 31.59 -16.81
C ALA A 278 19.13 31.62 -15.31
N PHE A 279 20.11 31.87 -14.45
CA PHE A 279 19.89 32.33 -13.08
C PHE A 279 19.63 33.85 -13.11
N ALA A 280 18.53 34.27 -12.55
CA ALA A 280 18.31 35.61 -11.99
C ALA A 280 17.38 35.46 -10.79
#